data_23d2a4a67814275f234d63244487037e
#
_entry.id   23d2a4a67814275f234d63244487037e
#
_cell.length_a   1.000
_cell.length_b   1.000
_cell.length_c   1.000
_cell.angle_alpha   90.00
_cell.angle_beta   90.00
_cell.angle_gamma   90.00
#
_symmetry.space_group_name_H-M   'P 1'
#
loop_
_entity.id
_entity.type
_entity.pdbx_description
1 polymer ?
#
loop_
_entity_poly.entity_id
_entity_poly.type
_entity_poly.pdbx_seq_one_letter_code
_entity_poly.pdbx_strand_id
1 'polypeptide(L)'
;MAINSADRTDTKLDFNLRYPAPFKETTERYATQAGIDPAWVYGLIRQESRFAMGAQSSVGAQGLMQVMPATAREIAGKIGMNSEELYTMDGNIRMGTWYMSDAKHRLQNNEVMATAGYNAGPGRARNWQASTPLEGAIYAETIPFTETRDYVKKVMTNATFYASLFNEPQTSLKQRMGTVPGRY
;
A
#
# COMPACT_ATOMS: atom_id res chain seq x y z
N MET A 1 17.14 6.82 5.20
CA MET A 1 18.51 6.53 4.69
C MET A 1 18.93 5.08 4.84
N ALA A 2 18.66 4.38 5.95
CA ALA A 2 19.06 2.98 6.15
C ALA A 2 18.61 2.02 5.03
N ILE A 3 17.35 2.08 4.60
CA ILE A 3 16.82 1.24 3.52
C ILE A 3 17.59 1.43 2.21
N ASN A 4 17.88 2.68 1.82
CA ASN A 4 18.59 2.97 0.57
C ASN A 4 20.01 2.42 0.57
N SER A 5 20.67 2.42 1.73
CA SER A 5 21.99 1.84 1.88
C SER A 5 21.93 0.30 1.89
N ALA A 6 20.96 -0.28 2.59
CA ALA A 6 20.75 -1.71 2.65
C ALA A 6 20.35 -2.32 1.29
N ASP A 7 19.55 -1.61 0.50
CA ASP A 7 19.16 -2.06 -0.86
C ASP A 7 20.34 -2.08 -1.85
N ARG A 8 21.45 -1.36 -1.55
CA ARG A 8 22.65 -1.31 -2.38
C ARG A 8 23.73 -2.32 -1.99
N THR A 9 23.55 -3.07 -0.89
CA THR A 9 24.53 -4.07 -0.44
C THR A 9 24.19 -5.44 -1.02
N ASP A 10 25.04 -5.94 -1.92
CA ASP A 10 24.85 -7.24 -2.56
C ASP A 10 25.45 -8.41 -1.76
N THR A 11 26.39 -8.13 -0.84
CA THR A 11 27.20 -9.17 -0.15
C THR A 11 26.69 -9.56 1.23
N LYS A 12 25.84 -8.73 1.87
CA LYS A 12 25.20 -9.03 3.17
C LYS A 12 23.74 -8.56 3.11
N LEU A 13 22.82 -9.52 3.04
CA LEU A 13 21.39 -9.28 3.10
C LEU A 13 20.95 -9.15 4.55
N ASP A 14 20.92 -7.92 5.09
CA ASP A 14 20.31 -7.65 6.38
C ASP A 14 18.83 -7.28 6.17
N PHE A 15 17.95 -8.24 6.38
CA PHE A 15 16.51 -8.04 6.21
C PHE A 15 15.93 -7.04 7.22
N ASN A 16 16.48 -6.93 8.43
CA ASN A 16 16.00 -5.96 9.42
C ASN A 16 16.29 -4.51 8.98
N LEU A 17 17.40 -4.29 8.30
CA LEU A 17 17.72 -2.97 7.72
C LEU A 17 16.91 -2.68 6.45
N ARG A 18 16.58 -3.71 5.67
CA ARG A 18 15.77 -3.56 4.45
C ARG A 18 14.28 -3.39 4.73
N TYR A 19 13.80 -3.99 5.82
CA TYR A 19 12.39 -3.98 6.22
C TYR A 19 12.21 -3.46 7.65
N PRO A 20 12.61 -2.21 7.94
CA PRO A 20 12.35 -1.62 9.24
C PRO A 20 10.84 -1.47 9.44
N ALA A 21 10.39 -1.59 10.69
CA ALA A 21 8.98 -1.42 11.05
C ALA A 21 8.80 -0.28 12.08
N PRO A 22 9.12 0.97 11.75
CA PRO A 22 8.88 2.11 12.62
C PRO A 22 7.37 2.38 12.74
N PHE A 23 6.97 3.13 13.77
CA PHE A 23 5.57 3.56 13.98
C PHE A 23 4.60 2.37 14.16
N LYS A 24 5.08 1.26 14.73
CA LYS A 24 4.36 -0.01 14.78
C LYS A 24 2.99 0.13 15.44
N GLU A 25 2.95 0.68 16.64
CA GLU A 25 1.72 0.88 17.40
C GLU A 25 0.66 1.67 16.61
N THR A 26 1.06 2.78 16.00
CA THR A 26 0.15 3.63 15.21
C THR A 26 -0.35 2.89 13.96
N THR A 27 0.54 2.22 13.24
CA THR A 27 0.19 1.50 12.01
C THR A 27 -0.73 0.31 12.29
N GLU A 28 -0.43 -0.50 13.29
CA GLU A 28 -1.27 -1.64 13.70
C GLU A 28 -2.64 -1.18 14.20
N ARG A 29 -2.71 -0.10 14.98
CA ARG A 29 -3.96 0.48 15.46
C ARG A 29 -4.87 0.88 14.30
N TYR A 30 -4.37 1.64 13.33
CA TYR A 30 -5.20 2.09 12.22
C TYR A 30 -5.51 0.98 11.21
N ALA A 31 -4.62 0.03 10.99
CA ALA A 31 -4.90 -1.15 10.18
C ALA A 31 -6.03 -1.99 10.78
N THR A 32 -5.99 -2.21 12.11
CA THR A 32 -7.05 -2.92 12.84
C THR A 32 -8.39 -2.17 12.77
N GLN A 33 -8.39 -0.85 12.98
CA GLN A 33 -9.60 -0.03 12.88
C GLN A 33 -10.20 -0.03 11.47
N ALA A 34 -9.35 -0.08 10.46
CA ALA A 34 -9.76 -0.13 9.05
C ALA A 34 -10.09 -1.55 8.55
N GLY A 35 -9.85 -2.59 9.35
CA GLY A 35 -10.09 -3.99 8.99
C GLY A 35 -9.20 -4.49 7.86
N ILE A 36 -7.96 -4.02 7.79
CA ILE A 36 -6.98 -4.45 6.79
C ILE A 36 -5.70 -4.97 7.43
N ASP A 37 -4.95 -5.74 6.66
CA ASP A 37 -3.68 -6.37 7.07
C ASP A 37 -2.59 -5.31 7.34
N PRO A 38 -2.00 -5.24 8.57
CA PRO A 38 -0.89 -4.36 8.86
C PRO A 38 0.32 -4.57 7.95
N ALA A 39 0.62 -5.80 7.56
CA ALA A 39 1.71 -6.11 6.66
C ALA A 39 1.52 -5.47 5.28
N TRP A 40 0.29 -5.41 4.79
CA TRP A 40 -0.03 -4.70 3.54
C TRP A 40 0.15 -3.19 3.69
N VAL A 41 -0.26 -2.59 4.82
CA VAL A 41 -0.02 -1.16 5.10
C VAL A 41 1.48 -0.85 5.11
N TYR A 42 2.28 -1.68 5.80
CA TYR A 42 3.74 -1.53 5.81
C TYR A 42 4.36 -1.66 4.42
N GLY A 43 3.88 -2.62 3.64
CA GLY A 43 4.32 -2.83 2.26
C GLY A 43 4.11 -1.59 1.40
N LEU A 44 2.97 -0.92 1.58
CA LEU A 44 2.64 0.32 0.90
C LEU A 44 3.49 1.49 1.39
N ILE A 45 3.60 1.74 2.70
CA ILE A 45 4.44 2.81 3.26
C ILE A 45 5.88 2.69 2.77
N ARG A 46 6.43 1.46 2.75
CA ARG A 46 7.79 1.22 2.24
C ARG A 46 7.93 1.63 0.78
N GLN A 47 6.94 1.34 -0.04
CA GLN A 47 6.95 1.71 -1.46
C GLN A 47 6.77 3.22 -1.66
N GLU A 48 5.91 3.88 -0.88
CA GLU A 48 5.58 5.28 -1.05
C GLU A 48 6.69 6.24 -0.58
N SER A 49 7.23 6.01 0.61
CA SER A 49 8.14 6.97 1.25
C SER A 49 9.42 6.37 1.81
N ARG A 50 9.54 5.04 1.88
CA ARG A 50 10.59 4.36 2.65
C ARG A 50 10.65 4.86 4.10
N PHE A 51 9.50 5.15 4.68
CA PHE A 51 9.31 5.68 6.04
C PHE A 51 9.87 7.09 6.26
N ALA A 52 10.04 7.89 5.22
CA ALA A 52 10.39 9.30 5.34
C ALA A 52 9.13 10.13 5.62
N MET A 53 8.97 10.62 6.86
CA MET A 53 7.80 11.41 7.28
C MET A 53 7.60 12.69 6.46
N GLY A 54 8.68 13.34 6.05
CA GLY A 54 8.66 14.57 5.26
C GLY A 54 8.72 14.31 3.75
N ALA A 55 8.41 13.09 3.28
CA ALA A 55 8.41 12.81 1.85
C ALA A 55 7.35 13.63 1.11
N GLN A 56 7.75 14.25 0.01
CA GLN A 56 6.86 14.97 -0.88
C GLN A 56 7.20 14.61 -2.32
N SER A 57 6.17 14.22 -3.09
CA SER A 57 6.36 13.95 -4.52
C SER A 57 6.33 15.22 -5.35
N SER A 58 6.80 15.13 -6.59
CA SER A 58 6.77 16.26 -7.55
C SER A 58 5.35 16.72 -7.89
N VAL A 59 4.34 15.85 -7.69
CA VAL A 59 2.92 16.17 -7.91
C VAL A 59 2.20 16.56 -6.62
N GLY A 60 2.91 16.65 -5.49
CA GLY A 60 2.39 17.17 -4.23
C GLY A 60 1.81 16.14 -3.27
N ALA A 61 2.01 14.84 -3.50
CA ALA A 61 1.66 13.81 -2.51
C ALA A 61 2.53 13.94 -1.26
N GLN A 62 1.96 13.68 -0.07
CA GLN A 62 2.56 14.04 1.22
C GLN A 62 2.73 12.84 2.14
N GLY A 63 3.86 12.83 2.83
CA GLY A 63 4.13 12.01 4.01
C GLY A 63 4.36 10.54 3.74
N LEU A 64 4.22 9.74 4.80
CA LEU A 64 4.54 8.31 4.83
C LEU A 64 3.78 7.51 3.77
N MET A 65 2.51 7.82 3.57
CA MET A 65 1.62 7.11 2.66
C MET A 65 1.33 7.88 1.37
N GLN A 66 2.03 9.00 1.13
CA GLN A 66 1.93 9.81 -0.09
C GLN A 66 0.48 10.15 -0.48
N VAL A 67 -0.29 10.65 0.49
CA VAL A 67 -1.67 11.06 0.27
C VAL A 67 -1.71 12.46 -0.37
N MET A 68 -2.51 12.61 -1.43
CA MET A 68 -2.71 13.92 -2.08
C MET A 68 -3.55 14.85 -1.19
N PRO A 69 -3.23 16.16 -1.09
CA PRO A 69 -4.01 17.09 -0.28
C PRO A 69 -5.50 17.17 -0.64
N ALA A 70 -5.85 16.99 -1.91
CA ALA A 70 -7.25 16.92 -2.33
C ALA A 70 -7.95 15.68 -1.75
N THR A 71 -7.29 14.51 -1.83
CA THR A 71 -7.78 13.26 -1.25
C THR A 71 -7.88 13.34 0.27
N ALA A 72 -6.90 13.98 0.93
CA ALA A 72 -6.93 14.20 2.37
C ALA A 72 -8.16 15.01 2.82
N ARG A 73 -8.54 16.06 2.08
CA ARG A 73 -9.76 16.84 2.37
C ARG A 73 -11.03 15.98 2.26
N GLU A 74 -11.12 15.13 1.24
CA GLU A 74 -12.27 14.22 1.07
C GLU A 74 -12.34 13.20 2.20
N ILE A 75 -11.21 12.61 2.56
CA ILE A 75 -11.12 11.63 3.66
C ILE A 75 -11.49 12.31 4.98
N ALA A 76 -10.89 13.46 5.27
CA ALA A 76 -11.12 14.21 6.50
C ALA A 76 -12.62 14.52 6.71
N GLY A 77 -13.33 14.91 5.66
CA GLY A 77 -14.78 15.12 5.70
C GLY A 77 -15.58 13.85 6.00
N LYS A 78 -15.09 12.67 5.58
CA LYS A 78 -15.75 11.38 5.81
C LYS A 78 -15.54 10.81 7.21
N ILE A 79 -14.35 11.05 7.78
CA ILE A 79 -13.95 10.44 9.06
C ILE A 79 -13.87 11.44 10.22
N GLY A 80 -14.33 12.68 10.02
CA GLY A 80 -14.37 13.69 11.07
C GLY A 80 -12.98 14.14 11.56
N MET A 81 -12.03 14.34 10.61
CA MET A 81 -10.68 14.82 10.89
C MET A 81 -10.46 16.24 10.35
N ASN A 82 -9.41 16.91 10.83
CA ASN A 82 -8.88 18.09 10.16
C ASN A 82 -7.96 17.63 9.01
N SER A 83 -8.15 18.21 7.80
CA SER A 83 -7.31 17.87 6.64
C SER A 83 -5.83 18.21 6.83
N GLU A 84 -5.50 19.17 7.69
CA GLU A 84 -4.12 19.54 8.02
C GLU A 84 -3.38 18.46 8.81
N GLU A 85 -4.09 17.51 9.41
CA GLU A 85 -3.46 16.32 10.03
C GLU A 85 -2.73 15.44 9.01
N LEU A 86 -2.97 15.65 7.70
CA LEU A 86 -2.17 15.06 6.62
C LEU A 86 -0.66 15.20 6.83
N TYR A 87 -0.23 16.32 7.40
CA TYR A 87 1.19 16.66 7.60
C TYR A 87 1.77 16.09 8.90
N THR A 88 0.98 15.40 9.70
CA THR A 88 1.43 14.68 10.88
C THR A 88 1.64 13.20 10.58
N MET A 89 2.51 12.52 11.33
CA MET A 89 2.73 11.08 11.19
C MET A 89 1.43 10.30 11.45
N ASP A 90 0.75 10.61 12.53
CA ASP A 90 -0.47 9.92 12.95
C ASP A 90 -1.62 10.13 11.94
N GLY A 91 -1.89 11.36 11.56
CA GLY A 91 -2.94 11.69 10.61
C GLY A 91 -2.69 11.13 9.21
N ASN A 92 -1.42 11.16 8.75
CA ASN A 92 -1.05 10.60 7.45
C ASN A 92 -1.30 9.09 7.38
N ILE A 93 -0.86 8.34 8.41
CA ILE A 93 -1.11 6.89 8.49
C ILE A 93 -2.62 6.62 8.60
N ARG A 94 -3.36 7.37 9.41
CA ARG A 94 -4.82 7.21 9.54
C ARG A 94 -5.55 7.42 8.22
N MET A 95 -5.24 8.51 7.50
CA MET A 95 -5.86 8.83 6.21
C MET A 95 -5.50 7.81 5.13
N GLY A 96 -4.22 7.46 5.01
CA GLY A 96 -3.75 6.49 4.01
C GLY A 96 -4.32 5.10 4.24
N THR A 97 -4.35 4.64 5.47
CA THR A 97 -4.91 3.33 5.86
C THR A 97 -6.42 3.28 5.59
N TRP A 98 -7.15 4.36 5.93
CA TRP A 98 -8.56 4.48 5.59
C TRP A 98 -8.77 4.41 4.07
N TYR A 99 -7.95 5.11 3.28
CA TYR A 99 -8.06 5.10 1.82
C TYR A 99 -7.76 3.72 1.22
N MET A 100 -6.80 2.98 1.78
CA MET A 100 -6.55 1.58 1.39
C MET A 100 -7.80 0.71 1.61
N SER A 101 -8.43 0.84 2.76
CA SER A 101 -9.66 0.11 3.10
C SER A 101 -10.82 0.49 2.17
N ASP A 102 -11.06 1.79 1.94
CA ASP A 102 -12.09 2.29 1.02
C ASP A 102 -11.86 1.76 -0.41
N ALA A 103 -10.61 1.82 -0.90
CA ALA A 103 -10.26 1.27 -2.20
C ALA A 103 -10.52 -0.25 -2.28
N LYS A 104 -10.17 -1.00 -1.22
CA LYS A 104 -10.42 -2.44 -1.15
C LYS A 104 -11.91 -2.75 -1.22
N HIS A 105 -12.74 -2.05 -0.45
CA HIS A 105 -14.20 -2.23 -0.48
C HIS A 105 -14.79 -1.92 -1.87
N ARG A 106 -14.37 -0.83 -2.50
CA ARG A 106 -14.82 -0.45 -3.85
C ARG A 106 -14.38 -1.44 -4.93
N LEU A 107 -13.31 -2.17 -4.69
CA LEU A 107 -12.67 -3.08 -5.64
C LEU A 107 -12.85 -4.55 -5.21
N GLN A 108 -14.08 -4.91 -4.85
CA GLN A 108 -14.53 -6.30 -4.58
C GLN A 108 -13.73 -6.99 -3.47
N ASN A 109 -13.28 -6.24 -2.48
CA ASN A 109 -12.44 -6.68 -1.37
C ASN A 109 -11.09 -7.31 -1.82
N ASN A 110 -10.59 -6.93 -2.98
CA ASN A 110 -9.37 -7.47 -3.55
C ASN A 110 -8.16 -6.53 -3.29
N GLU A 111 -7.14 -7.03 -2.59
CA GLU A 111 -5.97 -6.24 -2.21
C GLU A 111 -5.08 -5.86 -3.40
N VAL A 112 -4.96 -6.73 -4.40
CA VAL A 112 -4.15 -6.46 -5.60
C VAL A 112 -4.78 -5.32 -6.39
N MET A 113 -6.10 -5.37 -6.60
CA MET A 113 -6.83 -4.28 -7.25
C MET A 113 -6.79 -2.99 -6.43
N ALA A 114 -6.95 -3.09 -5.10
CA ALA A 114 -6.88 -1.94 -4.21
C ALA A 114 -5.51 -1.28 -4.24
N THR A 115 -4.44 -2.07 -4.31
CA THR A 115 -3.07 -1.57 -4.49
C THR A 115 -2.92 -0.81 -5.81
N ALA A 116 -3.42 -1.36 -6.91
CA ALA A 116 -3.45 -0.66 -8.20
C ALA A 116 -4.30 0.62 -8.13
N GLY A 117 -5.45 0.54 -7.45
CA GLY A 117 -6.35 1.66 -7.23
C GLY A 117 -5.78 2.77 -6.36
N TYR A 118 -4.94 2.43 -5.39
CA TYR A 118 -4.25 3.42 -4.56
C TYR A 118 -3.32 4.30 -5.41
N ASN A 119 -2.54 3.70 -6.30
CA ASN A 119 -1.59 4.39 -7.17
C ASN A 119 -2.26 5.10 -8.35
N ALA A 120 -3.17 4.43 -9.05
CA ALA A 120 -3.72 4.92 -10.33
C ALA A 120 -5.20 5.37 -10.27
N GLY A 121 -5.84 5.21 -9.12
CA GLY A 121 -7.26 5.45 -8.91
C GLY A 121 -8.13 4.20 -9.10
N PRO A 122 -9.17 4.02 -8.24
CA PRO A 122 -10.02 2.83 -8.25
C PRO A 122 -10.75 2.58 -9.59
N GLY A 123 -11.10 3.65 -10.31
CA GLY A 123 -11.75 3.55 -11.61
C GLY A 123 -10.87 2.86 -12.66
N ARG A 124 -9.59 3.22 -12.73
CA ARG A 124 -8.63 2.57 -13.64
C ARG A 124 -8.40 1.11 -13.25
N ALA A 125 -8.19 0.83 -11.97
CA ALA A 125 -7.99 -0.54 -11.49
C ALA A 125 -9.16 -1.45 -11.88
N ARG A 126 -10.40 -0.95 -11.78
CA ARG A 126 -11.60 -1.67 -12.23
C ARG A 126 -11.63 -1.86 -13.75
N ASN A 127 -11.23 -0.86 -14.52
CA ASN A 127 -11.20 -0.94 -15.98
C ASN A 127 -10.18 -1.95 -16.53
N TRP A 128 -9.15 -2.27 -15.73
CA TRP A 128 -8.13 -3.26 -16.09
C TRP A 128 -8.52 -4.71 -15.76
N GLN A 129 -9.69 -4.94 -15.14
CA GLN A 129 -10.19 -6.29 -14.95
C GLN A 129 -10.51 -6.94 -16.30
N ALA A 130 -10.16 -8.23 -16.43
CA ALA A 130 -10.62 -9.06 -17.53
C ALA A 130 -12.09 -9.46 -17.35
N SER A 131 -12.71 -10.01 -18.39
CA SER A 131 -14.06 -10.55 -18.32
C SER A 131 -14.18 -11.81 -17.44
N THR A 132 -13.07 -12.52 -17.26
CA THR A 132 -12.97 -13.73 -16.41
C THR A 132 -12.00 -13.52 -15.27
N PRO A 133 -12.13 -14.29 -14.17
CA PRO A 133 -11.16 -14.21 -13.07
C PRO A 133 -9.74 -14.50 -13.54
N LEU A 134 -8.76 -13.76 -13.01
CA LEU A 134 -7.33 -13.93 -13.26
C LEU A 134 -6.56 -14.14 -11.95
N GLU A 135 -5.48 -14.93 -12.00
CA GLU A 135 -4.50 -14.88 -10.92
C GLU A 135 -4.04 -13.43 -10.69
N GLY A 136 -3.85 -13.03 -9.43
CA GLY A 136 -3.45 -11.66 -9.09
C GLY A 136 -2.13 -11.24 -9.74
N ALA A 137 -1.19 -12.18 -9.89
CA ALA A 137 0.07 -11.93 -10.60
C ALA A 137 -0.16 -11.65 -12.10
N ILE A 138 -1.08 -12.37 -12.74
CA ILE A 138 -1.42 -12.13 -14.15
C ILE A 138 -2.12 -10.78 -14.30
N TYR A 139 -3.10 -10.47 -13.42
CA TYR A 139 -3.73 -9.15 -13.41
C TYR A 139 -2.69 -8.03 -13.30
N ALA A 140 -1.73 -8.15 -12.38
CA ALA A 140 -0.67 -7.15 -12.22
C ALA A 140 0.11 -6.94 -13.51
N GLU A 141 0.46 -8.01 -14.24
CA GLU A 141 1.17 -7.93 -15.52
C GLU A 141 0.32 -7.34 -16.65
N THR A 142 -1.00 -7.45 -16.60
CA THR A 142 -1.90 -6.84 -17.60
C THR A 142 -2.13 -5.33 -17.39
N ILE A 143 -1.69 -4.76 -16.28
CA ILE A 143 -1.79 -3.31 -16.02
C ILE A 143 -1.00 -2.55 -17.10
N PRO A 144 -1.64 -1.68 -17.90
CA PRO A 144 -0.98 -1.01 -19.03
C PRO A 144 0.04 0.05 -18.59
N PHE A 145 -0.09 0.59 -17.38
CA PHE A 145 0.82 1.58 -16.83
C PHE A 145 2.00 0.89 -16.14
N THR A 146 3.19 0.99 -16.71
CA THR A 146 4.42 0.37 -16.19
C THR A 146 4.66 0.76 -14.73
N GLU A 147 4.49 2.04 -14.39
CA GLU A 147 4.63 2.51 -13.01
C GLU A 147 3.70 1.76 -12.05
N THR A 148 2.40 1.68 -12.37
CA THR A 148 1.41 1.02 -11.50
C THR A 148 1.63 -0.49 -11.45
N ARG A 149 2.02 -1.11 -12.56
CA ARG A 149 2.39 -2.53 -12.62
C ARG A 149 3.52 -2.86 -11.65
N ASP A 150 4.59 -2.09 -11.71
CA ASP A 150 5.75 -2.26 -10.84
C ASP A 150 5.43 -1.91 -9.39
N TYR A 151 4.59 -0.89 -9.17
CA TYR A 151 4.08 -0.52 -7.86
C TYR A 151 3.34 -1.69 -7.18
N VAL A 152 2.39 -2.29 -7.86
CA VAL A 152 1.61 -3.43 -7.34
C VAL A 152 2.54 -4.58 -6.96
N LYS A 153 3.45 -4.97 -7.85
CA LYS A 153 4.41 -6.05 -7.57
C LYS A 153 5.27 -5.75 -6.35
N LYS A 154 5.78 -4.53 -6.23
CA LYS A 154 6.63 -4.11 -5.09
C LYS A 154 5.86 -4.07 -3.78
N VAL A 155 4.66 -3.49 -3.77
CA VAL A 155 3.83 -3.42 -2.54
C VAL A 155 3.46 -4.82 -2.06
N MET A 156 3.01 -5.71 -2.94
CA MET A 156 2.62 -7.08 -2.57
C MET A 156 3.81 -7.92 -2.11
N THR A 157 4.98 -7.74 -2.74
CA THR A 157 6.23 -8.37 -2.30
C THR A 157 6.64 -7.86 -0.91
N ASN A 158 6.64 -6.54 -0.70
CA ASN A 158 6.94 -5.95 0.60
C ASN A 158 5.97 -6.46 1.68
N ALA A 159 4.67 -6.51 1.40
CA ALA A 159 3.66 -7.02 2.32
C ALA A 159 3.94 -8.48 2.72
N THR A 160 4.36 -9.32 1.77
CA THR A 160 4.72 -10.71 2.05
C THR A 160 5.91 -10.81 3.01
N PHE A 161 6.92 -9.96 2.84
CA PHE A 161 8.06 -9.90 3.77
C PHE A 161 7.65 -9.38 5.15
N TYR A 162 6.83 -8.33 5.24
CA TYR A 162 6.35 -7.82 6.52
C TYR A 162 5.49 -8.83 7.27
N ALA A 163 4.64 -9.58 6.60
CA ALA A 163 3.86 -10.66 7.21
C ALA A 163 4.78 -11.70 7.88
N SER A 164 5.87 -12.08 7.19
CA SER A 164 6.88 -12.98 7.77
C SER A 164 7.58 -12.37 8.99
N LEU A 165 7.90 -11.08 8.95
CA LEU A 165 8.54 -10.36 10.08
C LEU A 165 7.59 -10.22 11.29
N PHE A 166 6.29 -10.16 11.05
CA PHE A 166 5.27 -10.06 12.10
C PHE A 166 4.82 -11.42 12.62
N ASN A 167 5.52 -12.50 12.22
CA ASN A 167 5.21 -13.89 12.59
C ASN A 167 3.79 -14.33 12.19
N GLU A 168 3.26 -13.76 11.13
CA GLU A 168 2.02 -14.24 10.51
C GLU A 168 2.25 -15.61 9.85
N PRO A 169 1.18 -16.42 9.64
CA PRO A 169 1.30 -17.65 8.88
C PRO A 169 1.97 -17.42 7.53
N GLN A 170 3.01 -18.20 7.23
CA GLN A 170 3.77 -18.03 5.99
C GLN A 170 2.86 -18.22 4.77
N THR A 171 2.70 -17.16 4.02
CA THR A 171 1.93 -17.14 2.78
C THR A 171 2.85 -16.74 1.63
N SER A 172 2.91 -17.53 0.57
CA SER A 172 3.70 -17.15 -0.60
C SER A 172 3.14 -15.90 -1.27
N LEU A 173 3.96 -15.18 -2.04
CA LEU A 173 3.50 -14.02 -2.81
C LEU A 173 2.33 -14.39 -3.73
N LYS A 174 2.38 -15.56 -4.39
CA LYS A 174 1.28 -16.06 -5.23
C LYS A 174 -0.03 -16.21 -4.44
N GLN A 175 0.03 -16.81 -3.26
CA GLN A 175 -1.14 -16.97 -2.39
C GLN A 175 -1.68 -15.62 -1.90
N ARG A 176 -0.79 -14.69 -1.51
CA ARG A 176 -1.18 -13.34 -1.08
C ARG A 176 -1.86 -12.56 -2.21
N MET A 177 -1.34 -12.63 -3.42
CA MET A 177 -1.95 -11.98 -4.57
C MET A 177 -3.29 -12.61 -4.97
N GLY A 178 -3.47 -13.89 -4.71
CA GLY A 178 -4.74 -14.60 -4.91
C GLY A 178 -5.31 -14.50 -6.31
N THR A 179 -6.62 -14.31 -6.40
CA THR A 179 -7.37 -14.18 -7.66
C THR A 179 -8.10 -12.86 -7.72
N VAL A 180 -7.95 -12.14 -8.80
CA VAL A 180 -8.75 -10.95 -9.13
C VAL A 180 -10.02 -11.41 -9.84
N PRO A 181 -11.21 -11.03 -9.34
CA PRO A 181 -12.47 -11.44 -9.96
C PRO A 181 -12.64 -10.84 -11.36
N GLY A 182 -13.45 -11.49 -12.19
CA GLY A 182 -13.83 -10.96 -13.49
C GLY A 182 -14.72 -9.73 -13.38
N ARG A 183 -14.77 -8.95 -14.44
CA ARG A 183 -15.65 -7.77 -14.55
C ARG A 183 -17.07 -8.22 -14.84
N TYR A 184 -18.01 -7.82 -13.98
CA TYR A 184 -19.45 -7.99 -14.21
C TYR A 184 -20.02 -6.79 -14.94
#